data_377efd0b7f16fcf57817aec3b96ed517
#
_entry.id   377efd0b7f16fcf57817aec3b96ed517
#
_cell.length_a   1.000
_cell.length_b   1.000
_cell.length_c   1.000
_cell.angle_alpha   90.00
_cell.angle_beta   90.00
_cell.angle_gamma   90.00
#
_symmetry.space_group_name_H-M   'P 1'
#
loop_
_entity.id
_entity.type
_entity.pdbx_description
1 polymer ?
#
loop_
_entity_poly.entity_id
_entity_poly.type
_entity_poly.pdbx_seq_one_letter_code
_entity_poly.pdbx_strand_id
1 'polypeptide(L)'
;AGYVVTMSDPQGRKTVAELIKDAPRAVVPIGRLDAPTEGLLLLTDDGALAHRIAHPSFEIDKVYRVIARGVLKEEDVDALEQGILLDDQLTAPAAV
;
A
#
# COMPACT_ATOMS: atom_id res chain seq x y z
N ALA A 1 -9.53 6.05 -4.88
CA ALA A 1 -8.73 6.46 -6.06
C ALA A 1 -8.69 7.98 -6.18
N GLY A 2 -7.67 8.49 -6.85
CA GLY A 2 -7.53 9.92 -7.11
C GLY A 2 -6.86 10.74 -5.99
N TYR A 3 -6.58 10.13 -4.85
CA TYR A 3 -5.88 10.76 -3.74
C TYR A 3 -4.50 10.13 -3.54
N VAL A 4 -3.51 10.98 -3.24
CA VAL A 4 -2.16 10.51 -2.91
C VAL A 4 -2.09 10.21 -1.42
N VAL A 5 -1.58 9.04 -1.05
CA VAL A 5 -1.45 8.63 0.35
C VAL A 5 -0.21 9.27 0.95
N THR A 6 -0.38 10.50 1.38
CA THR A 6 0.62 11.30 2.10
C THR A 6 -0.10 12.40 2.87
N MET A 7 0.54 12.96 3.86
CA MET A 7 0.00 14.12 4.60
C MET A 7 0.31 15.44 3.91
N SER A 8 1.30 15.46 3.01
CA SER A 8 1.68 16.64 2.24
C SER A 8 2.26 16.24 0.89
N ASP A 9 1.84 16.91 -0.16
CA ASP A 9 2.33 16.65 -1.52
C ASP A 9 2.92 17.94 -2.11
N PRO A 10 4.25 17.97 -2.42
CA PRO A 10 4.88 19.13 -3.04
C PRO A 10 4.31 19.50 -4.41
N GLN A 11 3.70 18.55 -5.11
CA GLN A 11 3.07 18.77 -6.42
C GLN A 11 1.64 19.32 -6.32
N GLY A 12 1.12 19.50 -5.12
CA GLY A 12 -0.23 20.04 -4.90
C GLY A 12 -1.38 19.11 -5.28
N ARG A 13 -1.12 17.80 -5.42
CA ARG A 13 -2.18 16.82 -5.68
C ARG A 13 -3.08 16.63 -4.46
N LYS A 14 -4.29 16.15 -4.67
CA LYS A 14 -5.19 15.81 -3.56
C LYS A 14 -4.57 14.70 -2.70
N THR A 15 -4.53 14.91 -1.40
CA THR A 15 -3.96 13.95 -0.44
C THR A 15 -5.03 13.41 0.50
N VAL A 16 -4.72 12.28 1.14
CA VAL A 16 -5.60 11.70 2.16
C VAL A 16 -5.77 12.61 3.38
N ALA A 17 -4.84 13.55 3.61
CA ALA A 17 -4.97 14.53 4.67
C ALA A 17 -6.26 15.34 4.55
N GLU A 18 -6.72 15.62 3.33
CA GLU A 18 -7.98 16.33 3.09
C GLU A 18 -9.20 15.53 3.56
N LEU A 19 -9.13 14.20 3.48
CA LEU A 19 -10.23 13.32 3.86
C LEU A 19 -10.37 13.16 5.37
N ILE A 20 -9.31 13.44 6.13
CA ILE A 20 -9.26 13.21 7.58
C ILE A 20 -9.09 14.51 8.38
N LYS A 21 -9.22 15.67 7.76
CA LYS A 21 -9.06 16.96 8.44
C LYS A 21 -10.02 17.15 9.61
N ASP A 22 -11.17 16.49 9.60
CA ASP A 22 -12.18 16.55 10.67
C ASP A 22 -12.02 15.41 11.69
N ALA A 23 -10.95 14.62 11.61
CA ALA A 23 -10.67 13.57 12.58
C ALA A 23 -10.44 14.17 13.98
N PRO A 24 -10.93 13.52 15.06
CA PRO A 24 -10.80 14.07 16.41
C PRO A 24 -9.36 14.07 16.93
N ARG A 25 -8.46 13.34 16.27
CA ARG A 25 -7.02 13.27 16.60
C ARG A 25 -6.20 13.33 15.35
N ALA A 26 -4.93 13.74 15.50
CA ALA A 26 -3.97 13.64 14.42
C ALA A 26 -3.65 12.15 14.14
N VAL A 27 -4.07 11.67 13.00
CA VAL A 27 -3.84 10.30 12.54
C VAL A 27 -2.95 10.30 11.31
N VAL A 28 -2.26 9.18 11.10
CA VAL A 28 -1.44 8.95 9.89
C VAL A 28 -1.86 7.66 9.22
N PRO A 29 -1.71 7.56 7.88
CA PRO A 29 -2.05 6.33 7.18
C PRO A 29 -1.07 5.20 7.51
N ILE A 30 -1.59 3.98 7.55
CA ILE A 30 -0.81 2.76 7.69
C ILE A 30 -0.59 2.20 6.29
N GLY A 31 0.62 2.32 5.79
CA GLY A 31 0.95 1.94 4.42
C GLY A 31 0.43 2.95 3.40
N ARG A 32 0.45 2.56 2.15
CA ARG A 32 0.05 3.42 1.03
C ARG A 32 -0.68 2.64 -0.04
N LEU A 33 -1.62 3.29 -0.68
CA LEU A 33 -2.21 2.87 -1.95
C LEU A 33 -1.74 3.83 -3.04
N ASP A 34 -1.51 3.32 -4.24
CA ASP A 34 -1.23 4.18 -5.39
C ASP A 34 -2.45 5.04 -5.74
N ALA A 35 -2.22 6.23 -6.30
CA ALA A 35 -3.29 7.18 -6.58
C ALA A 35 -4.47 6.58 -7.39
N PRO A 36 -4.25 5.72 -8.41
CA PRO A 36 -5.35 5.11 -9.15
C PRO A 36 -5.96 3.89 -8.45
N THR A 37 -5.38 3.43 -7.35
CA THR A 37 -5.85 2.26 -6.60
C THR A 37 -6.90 2.67 -5.58
N GLU A 38 -7.93 1.86 -5.42
CA GLU A 38 -8.92 2.00 -4.35
C GLU A 38 -8.88 0.78 -3.43
N GLY A 39 -9.29 0.97 -2.20
CA GLY A 39 -9.32 -0.13 -1.23
C GLY A 39 -9.30 0.37 0.20
N LEU A 40 -9.04 -0.56 1.12
CA LEU A 40 -8.96 -0.28 2.54
C LEU A 40 -7.65 0.42 2.87
N LEU A 41 -7.76 1.56 3.53
CA LEU A 41 -6.62 2.27 4.10
C LEU A 41 -6.92 2.52 5.58
N LEU A 42 -6.06 1.99 6.44
CA LEU A 42 -6.15 2.21 7.88
C LEU A 42 -5.35 3.44 8.29
N LEU A 43 -5.85 4.17 9.27
CA LEU A 43 -5.18 5.32 9.84
C LEU A 43 -5.16 5.18 11.34
N THR A 44 -4.10 5.67 11.98
CA THR A 44 -3.94 5.58 13.43
C THR A 44 -3.13 6.74 13.97
N ASP A 45 -3.31 7.04 15.24
CA ASP A 45 -2.44 7.94 16.01
C ASP A 45 -1.31 7.19 16.75
N ASP A 46 -1.31 5.86 16.66
CA ASP A 46 -0.30 4.99 17.28
C ASP A 46 0.77 4.58 16.27
N GLY A 47 1.93 5.22 16.32
CA GLY A 47 3.05 4.94 15.41
C GLY A 47 3.60 3.52 15.54
N ALA A 48 3.60 2.95 16.73
CA ALA A 48 4.06 1.57 16.95
C ALA A 48 3.11 0.57 16.29
N LEU A 49 1.80 0.79 16.38
CA LEU A 49 0.78 -0.02 15.71
C LEU A 49 0.90 0.10 14.20
N ALA A 50 1.07 1.32 13.70
CA ALA A 50 1.26 1.57 12.27
C ALA A 50 2.45 0.78 11.72
N HIS A 51 3.57 0.81 12.43
CA HIS A 51 4.78 0.07 12.04
C HIS A 51 4.54 -1.44 12.03
N ARG A 52 3.89 -2.00 13.04
CA ARG A 52 3.58 -3.43 13.12
C ARG A 52 2.70 -3.92 11.97
N ILE A 53 1.72 -3.13 11.58
CA ILE A 53 0.80 -3.50 10.50
C ILE A 53 1.48 -3.36 9.14
N ALA A 54 2.26 -2.30 8.94
CA ALA A 54 2.82 -1.97 7.64
C ALA A 54 4.14 -2.69 7.32
N HIS A 55 4.97 -2.95 8.33
CA HIS A 55 6.32 -3.45 8.10
C HIS A 55 6.32 -4.95 7.74
N PRO A 56 7.04 -5.36 6.67
CA PRO A 56 7.06 -6.75 6.21
C PRO A 56 7.53 -7.77 7.25
N SER A 57 8.39 -7.37 8.19
CA SER A 57 8.91 -8.27 9.23
C SER A 57 7.85 -8.81 10.19
N PHE A 58 6.69 -8.17 10.28
CA PHE A 58 5.57 -8.63 11.12
C PHE A 58 4.59 -9.56 10.38
N GLU A 59 4.82 -9.79 9.09
CA GLU A 59 4.10 -10.77 8.27
C GLU A 59 2.57 -10.66 8.29
N ILE A 60 2.04 -9.45 8.44
CA ILE A 60 0.60 -9.24 8.34
C ILE A 60 0.19 -9.29 6.88
N ASP A 61 -0.71 -10.20 6.55
CA ASP A 61 -1.17 -10.40 5.18
C ASP A 61 -1.92 -9.18 4.65
N LYS A 62 -1.60 -8.84 3.40
CA LYS A 62 -2.31 -7.82 2.63
C LYS A 62 -2.76 -8.45 1.33
N VAL A 63 -4.06 -8.35 1.05
CA VAL A 63 -4.65 -8.95 -0.14
C VAL A 63 -5.00 -7.87 -1.15
N TYR A 64 -4.54 -8.04 -2.37
CA TYR A 64 -4.80 -7.14 -3.48
C TYR A 64 -5.51 -7.86 -4.61
N ARG A 65 -6.54 -7.22 -5.16
CA ARG A 65 -7.12 -7.63 -6.44
C ARG A 65 -6.50 -6.76 -7.52
N VAL A 66 -5.84 -7.39 -8.46
CA VAL A 66 -5.13 -6.71 -9.55
C VAL A 66 -5.78 -7.03 -10.87
N ILE A 67 -6.04 -6.00 -11.67
CA ILE A 67 -6.48 -6.13 -13.06
C ILE A 67 -5.35 -5.57 -13.91
N ALA A 68 -4.73 -6.44 -14.69
CA ALA A 68 -3.61 -6.07 -15.55
C ALA A 68 -4.00 -6.21 -17.03
N ARG A 69 -3.29 -5.49 -17.89
CA ARG A 69 -3.43 -5.65 -19.35
C ARG A 69 -2.67 -6.88 -19.81
N GLY A 70 -3.21 -7.58 -20.80
CA GLY A 70 -2.59 -8.77 -21.39
C GLY A 70 -2.98 -10.05 -20.66
N VAL A 71 -2.24 -11.11 -20.96
CA VAL A 71 -2.48 -12.45 -20.38
C VAL A 71 -1.31 -12.79 -19.45
N LEU A 72 -1.63 -13.11 -18.21
CA LEU A 72 -0.66 -13.64 -17.25
C LEU A 72 -0.42 -15.13 -17.56
N LYS A 73 0.87 -15.49 -17.72
CA LYS A 73 1.28 -16.89 -17.87
C LYS A 73 1.56 -17.49 -16.50
N GLU A 74 1.51 -18.83 -16.41
CA GLU A 74 1.84 -19.53 -15.15
C GLU A 74 3.24 -19.19 -14.65
N GLU A 75 4.22 -19.04 -15.54
CA GLU A 75 5.58 -18.66 -15.19
C GLU A 75 5.65 -17.25 -14.55
N ASP A 76 4.79 -16.34 -14.97
CA ASP A 76 4.71 -15.00 -14.38
C ASP A 76 4.12 -15.07 -12.97
N VAL A 77 3.09 -15.88 -12.76
CA VAL A 77 2.47 -16.14 -11.46
C VAL A 77 3.49 -16.78 -10.51
N ASP A 78 4.21 -17.79 -10.98
CA ASP A 78 5.24 -18.47 -10.19
C ASP A 78 6.35 -17.49 -9.78
N ALA A 79 6.77 -16.62 -10.67
CA ALA A 79 7.78 -15.60 -10.38
C ALA A 79 7.31 -14.63 -9.29
N LEU A 80 6.07 -14.18 -9.36
CA LEU A 80 5.47 -13.30 -8.36
C LEU A 80 5.35 -13.99 -6.99
N GLU A 81 4.99 -15.28 -6.97
CA GLU A 81 4.88 -16.06 -5.74
C GLU A 81 6.21 -16.25 -5.05
N GLN A 82 7.28 -16.45 -5.81
CA GLN A 82 8.64 -16.63 -5.27
C GLN A 82 9.31 -15.32 -4.87
N GLY A 83 8.82 -14.21 -5.39
CA GLY A 83 9.41 -12.88 -5.23
C GLY A 83 10.16 -12.43 -6.48
N ILE A 84 10.08 -11.15 -6.76
CA ILE A 84 10.76 -10.52 -7.91
C ILE A 84 11.70 -9.43 -7.42
N LEU A 85 12.69 -9.13 -8.25
CA LEU A 85 13.65 -8.08 -7.95
C LEU A 85 13.06 -6.72 -8.37
N LEU A 86 12.86 -5.84 -7.39
CA LEU A 86 12.43 -4.46 -7.59
C LEU A 86 13.44 -3.52 -6.92
N ASP A 87 13.99 -2.57 -7.67
CA ASP A 87 14.95 -1.59 -7.15
C ASP A 87 16.09 -2.26 -6.36
N ASP A 88 16.66 -3.34 -6.92
CA ASP A 88 17.71 -4.16 -6.35
C ASP A 88 17.33 -4.90 -5.04
N GLN A 89 16.03 -4.95 -4.73
CA GLN A 89 15.53 -5.71 -3.58
C GLN A 89 14.54 -6.78 -4.04
N LEU A 90 14.70 -7.97 -3.50
CA LEU A 90 13.77 -9.07 -3.76
C LEU A 90 12.49 -8.86 -2.95
N THR A 91 11.33 -8.93 -3.61
CA THR A 91 10.05 -8.88 -2.91
C THR A 91 9.85 -10.13 -2.05
N ALA A 92 9.07 -10.01 -0.98
CA ALA A 92 8.68 -11.16 -0.18
C ALA A 92 7.83 -12.13 -1.02
N PRO A 93 7.85 -13.44 -0.71
CA PRO A 93 6.95 -14.39 -1.33
C PRO A 93 5.49 -13.99 -1.13
N ALA A 94 4.64 -14.32 -2.10
CA ALA A 94 3.23 -14.01 -2.07
C ALA A 94 2.40 -15.18 -2.58
N ALA A 95 1.14 -15.26 -2.19
CA ALA A 95 0.17 -16.14 -2.82
C ALA A 95 -0.52 -15.37 -3.95
N VAL A 96 -0.52 -15.92 -5.13
CA VAL A 96 -1.08 -15.26 -6.32
C VAL A 96 -2.19 -16.09 -6.96
#